data_df97f6076343cd95202fb53c2bf6a481
#
_entry.id   df97f6076343cd95202fb53c2bf6a481
#
_cell.length_a   1.000
_cell.length_b   1.000
_cell.length_c   1.000
_cell.angle_alpha   90.00
_cell.angle_beta   90.00
_cell.angle_gamma   90.00
#
_symmetry.space_group_name_H-M   'P 1'
#
loop_
_entity.id
_entity.type
_entity.pdbx_description
1 polymer ?
#
loop_
_entity_poly.entity_id
_entity_poly.type
_entity_poly.pdbx_seq_one_letter_code
_entity_poly.pdbx_strand_id
1 'polypeptide(L)'
;MKRVLVIFVIIVLLLLSEGCTTPHRPPSSVPPDKTTNEIVVVTVEGVGINEDDAVRDAAVKALQREVGFYLTGRTTVSNYRLLDKTVLTRTHGMILSQHIISTSRTPGSTIKAKVKFKISKKILEDNIYDIIMFMNKPRIMVVVPERHIGKPVPDPAGETAIIHNLLEKGFYVVDQKQVKAIRYSSMVRLAAQGDKEAAERLGAEFGADVIITGEAFSESGGELMGLQTARARVEARAIWAGTGEIIAADAVQKGSADLTAEIAGKKALKSAGDELAKYMMKKIIANWVTAVDNGMNCQLLITGIKNIDDYHVFIAAIKSLPGVREVYSRSFSKGIAKIDVTVIGTSQLLAQKIRRFVKLRNYAFDITNVSMSEMTLKFTRR
;
A
#
# COMPACT_ATOMS: atom_id res chain seq x y z
N MET A 1 11.88 2.44 85.30
CA MET A 1 10.95 2.73 84.21
C MET A 1 11.12 4.06 83.51
N LYS A 2 11.52 5.18 84.14
CA LYS A 2 11.69 6.46 83.46
C LYS A 2 12.92 6.56 82.54
N ARG A 3 14.00 5.77 82.73
CA ARG A 3 15.22 5.79 81.87
C ARG A 3 15.09 5.02 80.57
N VAL A 4 14.23 4.01 80.52
CA VAL A 4 13.96 3.24 79.30
C VAL A 4 13.07 4.00 78.35
N LEU A 5 12.16 4.82 78.87
CA LEU A 5 11.23 5.62 78.06
C LEU A 5 11.97 6.77 77.33
N VAL A 6 12.99 7.36 77.95
CA VAL A 6 13.78 8.45 77.35
C VAL A 6 14.68 7.94 76.20
N ILE A 7 15.22 6.72 76.33
CA ILE A 7 16.02 6.10 75.24
C ILE A 7 15.13 5.74 74.02
N PHE A 8 13.90 5.30 74.25
CA PHE A 8 12.97 4.98 73.18
C PHE A 8 12.49 6.20 72.41
N VAL A 9 12.29 7.35 73.10
CA VAL A 9 11.92 8.63 72.46
C VAL A 9 13.08 9.22 71.67
N ILE A 10 14.35 9.06 72.11
CA ILE A 10 15.52 9.51 71.35
C ILE A 10 15.77 8.65 70.12
N ILE A 11 15.53 7.34 70.18
CA ILE A 11 15.65 6.45 68.97
C ILE A 11 14.56 6.75 67.98
N VAL A 12 13.34 7.07 68.37
CA VAL A 12 12.23 7.44 67.45
C VAL A 12 12.47 8.80 66.81
N LEU A 13 13.11 9.77 67.54
CA LEU A 13 13.46 11.08 66.97
C LEU A 13 14.66 11.02 65.99
N LEU A 14 15.58 10.05 66.16
CA LEU A 14 16.72 9.86 65.24
C LEU A 14 16.33 9.13 63.94
N LEU A 15 15.16 8.43 63.89
CA LEU A 15 14.62 7.79 62.72
C LEU A 15 13.76 8.73 61.85
N LEU A 16 13.48 9.95 62.30
CA LEU A 16 12.70 10.95 61.55
C LEU A 16 13.52 12.03 60.88
N SER A 17 14.87 11.94 60.92
CA SER A 17 15.80 12.91 60.29
C SER A 17 16.46 12.43 59.00
N GLU A 18 16.01 11.29 58.41
CA GLU A 18 16.39 10.99 57.05
C GLU A 18 15.59 11.89 56.11
N GLY A 19 16.26 12.93 55.64
CA GLY A 19 15.75 13.92 54.73
C GLY A 19 15.20 13.24 53.48
N CYS A 20 14.03 13.70 53.04
CA CYS A 20 13.51 13.50 51.72
C CYS A 20 14.56 13.90 50.68
N THR A 21 15.41 12.97 50.29
CA THR A 21 16.07 13.03 48.99
C THR A 21 14.99 12.72 47.97
N THR A 22 14.43 13.77 47.38
CA THR A 22 13.66 13.62 46.14
C THR A 22 14.53 12.81 45.19
N PRO A 23 14.02 11.66 44.66
CA PRO A 23 14.77 10.96 43.64
C PRO A 23 14.94 11.94 42.47
N HIS A 24 16.16 12.28 42.18
CA HIS A 24 16.54 13.04 40.99
C HIS A 24 16.03 12.18 39.80
N ARG A 25 14.84 12.53 39.29
CA ARG A 25 14.33 11.96 38.09
C ARG A 25 15.38 12.29 37.02
N PRO A 26 16.05 11.29 36.40
CA PRO A 26 16.95 11.61 35.32
C PRO A 26 16.14 12.43 34.31
N PRO A 27 16.71 13.44 33.66
CA PRO A 27 16.01 14.23 32.69
C PRO A 27 15.39 13.23 31.73
N SER A 28 14.05 13.29 31.56
CA SER A 28 13.36 12.48 30.57
C SER A 28 14.11 12.69 29.28
N SER A 29 14.74 11.65 28.78
CA SER A 29 15.28 11.65 27.45
C SER A 29 14.07 11.96 26.56
N VAL A 30 13.94 13.22 26.16
CA VAL A 30 13.09 13.61 25.05
C VAL A 30 13.49 12.66 23.94
N PRO A 31 12.56 11.86 23.39
CA PRO A 31 12.90 11.03 22.26
C PRO A 31 13.53 11.97 21.23
N PRO A 32 14.68 11.63 20.64
CA PRO A 32 15.31 12.50 19.67
C PRO A 32 14.25 12.84 18.63
N ASP A 33 14.07 14.13 18.44
CA ASP A 33 13.21 14.69 17.41
C ASP A 33 13.56 13.97 16.10
N LYS A 34 12.63 13.16 15.54
CA LYS A 34 12.82 12.37 14.34
C LYS A 34 12.94 13.22 13.06
N THR A 35 13.23 14.50 13.23
CA THR A 35 13.52 15.48 12.17
C THR A 35 15.00 15.59 11.82
N THR A 36 15.81 14.58 12.05
CA THR A 36 17.12 14.52 11.40
C THR A 36 16.89 14.26 9.91
N ASN A 37 17.35 15.18 9.08
CA ASN A 37 17.47 15.02 7.63
C ASN A 37 18.39 13.82 7.35
N GLU A 38 17.83 12.61 7.40
CA GLU A 38 18.58 11.39 7.19
C GLU A 38 19.00 11.37 5.71
N ILE A 39 20.31 11.45 5.48
CA ILE A 39 20.91 11.44 4.15
C ILE A 39 21.33 10.01 3.86
N VAL A 40 20.80 9.46 2.78
CA VAL A 40 21.20 8.16 2.26
C VAL A 40 22.26 8.35 1.17
N VAL A 41 23.32 7.55 1.24
CA VAL A 41 24.40 7.56 0.25
C VAL A 41 24.30 6.30 -0.60
N VAL A 42 24.10 6.49 -1.91
CA VAL A 42 23.90 5.40 -2.87
C VAL A 42 24.93 5.48 -3.96
N THR A 43 25.53 4.35 -4.33
CA THR A 43 26.42 4.26 -5.50
C THR A 43 25.78 3.33 -6.53
N VAL A 44 25.63 3.83 -7.75
CA VAL A 44 25.00 3.11 -8.86
C VAL A 44 25.75 3.36 -10.18
N GLU A 45 25.55 2.44 -11.13
CA GLU A 45 26.07 2.56 -12.47
C GLU A 45 24.95 2.91 -13.45
N GLY A 46 25.17 3.97 -14.23
CA GLY A 46 24.33 4.35 -15.33
C GLY A 46 25.01 4.15 -16.68
N VAL A 47 24.21 4.08 -17.73
CA VAL A 47 24.66 3.91 -19.11
C VAL A 47 24.01 4.96 -19.99
N GLY A 48 24.80 5.62 -20.84
CA GLY A 48 24.31 6.65 -21.75
C GLY A 48 25.14 6.76 -23.03
N ILE A 49 24.67 7.58 -23.97
CA ILE A 49 25.40 7.89 -25.21
C ILE A 49 26.56 8.84 -24.88
N ASN A 50 26.39 9.68 -23.89
CA ASN A 50 27.41 10.60 -23.36
C ASN A 50 27.45 10.48 -21.82
N GLU A 51 28.35 11.20 -21.18
CA GLU A 51 28.56 11.18 -19.74
C GLU A 51 27.31 11.70 -18.98
N ASP A 52 26.73 12.79 -19.46
CA ASP A 52 25.51 13.37 -18.84
C ASP A 52 24.33 12.41 -18.89
N ASP A 53 24.13 11.71 -20.01
CA ASP A 53 23.08 10.71 -20.12
C ASP A 53 23.34 9.51 -19.19
N ALA A 54 24.60 9.09 -19.04
CA ALA A 54 24.98 8.02 -18.12
C ALA A 54 24.77 8.44 -16.66
N VAL A 55 25.08 9.69 -16.30
CA VAL A 55 24.83 10.23 -14.96
C VAL A 55 23.33 10.35 -14.69
N ARG A 56 22.52 10.78 -15.66
CA ARG A 56 21.05 10.84 -15.53
C ARG A 56 20.45 9.45 -15.33
N ASP A 57 20.89 8.46 -16.09
CA ASP A 57 20.44 7.07 -15.93
C ASP A 57 20.82 6.53 -14.53
N ALA A 58 22.03 6.84 -14.05
CA ALA A 58 22.46 6.51 -12.71
C ALA A 58 21.58 7.19 -11.63
N ALA A 59 21.21 8.46 -11.82
CA ALA A 59 20.36 9.19 -10.90
C ALA A 59 18.96 8.58 -10.81
N VAL A 60 18.36 8.20 -11.94
CA VAL A 60 17.08 7.47 -11.98
C VAL A 60 17.18 6.18 -11.19
N LYS A 61 18.21 5.37 -11.44
CA LYS A 61 18.43 4.10 -10.74
C LYS A 61 18.64 4.27 -9.24
N ALA A 62 19.35 5.34 -8.83
CA ALA A 62 19.54 5.65 -7.41
C ALA A 62 18.23 5.97 -6.71
N LEU A 63 17.39 6.82 -7.31
CA LEU A 63 16.07 7.15 -6.78
C LEU A 63 15.15 5.95 -6.76
N GLN A 64 15.13 5.15 -7.82
CA GLN A 64 14.35 3.91 -7.91
C GLN A 64 14.70 2.95 -6.77
N ARG A 65 15.98 2.78 -6.50
CA ARG A 65 16.48 1.93 -5.42
C ARG A 65 16.02 2.40 -4.06
N GLU A 66 16.10 3.70 -3.78
CA GLU A 66 15.72 4.26 -2.48
C GLU A 66 14.20 4.30 -2.29
N VAL A 67 13.43 4.60 -3.34
CA VAL A 67 11.97 4.46 -3.32
C VAL A 67 11.58 3.02 -3.02
N GLY A 68 12.21 2.05 -3.69
CA GLY A 68 11.97 0.63 -3.44
C GLY A 68 12.30 0.22 -2.02
N PHE A 69 13.45 0.65 -1.50
CA PHE A 69 13.83 0.38 -0.11
C PHE A 69 12.86 1.00 0.90
N TYR A 70 12.45 2.24 0.68
CA TYR A 70 11.47 2.91 1.54
C TYR A 70 10.13 2.19 1.60
N LEU A 71 9.66 1.70 0.44
CA LEU A 71 8.36 1.03 0.32
C LEU A 71 8.38 -0.41 0.85
N THR A 72 9.42 -1.18 0.54
CA THR A 72 9.45 -2.62 0.78
C THR A 72 10.35 -3.05 1.94
N GLY A 73 11.25 -2.16 2.39
CA GLY A 73 12.29 -2.49 3.37
C GLY A 73 13.40 -3.40 2.82
N ARG A 74 13.47 -3.61 1.50
CA ARG A 74 14.46 -4.46 0.82
C ARG A 74 15.24 -3.68 -0.23
N THR A 75 16.55 -3.91 -0.29
CA THR A 75 17.45 -3.26 -1.25
C THR A 75 17.46 -3.90 -2.65
N THR A 76 16.92 -5.11 -2.79
CA THR A 76 16.87 -5.83 -4.04
C THR A 76 15.57 -5.60 -4.78
N VAL A 77 15.49 -4.47 -5.47
CA VAL A 77 14.50 -4.28 -6.52
C VAL A 77 15.27 -4.10 -7.81
N SER A 78 15.46 -5.22 -8.50
CA SER A 78 16.03 -5.23 -9.84
C SER A 78 14.92 -4.92 -10.82
N ASN A 79 14.99 -3.80 -11.54
CA ASN A 79 14.15 -3.39 -12.68
C ASN A 79 12.98 -2.44 -12.42
N TYR A 80 13.13 -1.39 -11.60
CA TYR A 80 12.22 -0.25 -11.68
C TYR A 80 12.41 0.52 -13.01
N ARG A 81 11.82 0.04 -14.10
CA ARG A 81 11.73 0.77 -15.38
C ARG A 81 10.72 1.92 -15.36
N LEU A 82 10.10 2.19 -14.21
CA LEU A 82 8.92 3.04 -14.11
C LEU A 82 9.20 4.53 -13.92
N LEU A 83 10.44 4.89 -13.61
CA LEU A 83 10.81 6.29 -13.54
C LEU A 83 11.43 6.72 -14.88
N ASP A 84 10.58 7.06 -15.83
CA ASP A 84 10.97 7.69 -17.08
C ASP A 84 11.53 9.12 -16.84
N LYS A 85 12.16 9.71 -17.84
CA LYS A 85 12.76 11.06 -17.81
C LYS A 85 11.87 12.14 -17.19
N THR A 86 10.55 11.95 -17.25
CA THR A 86 9.53 12.86 -16.68
C THR A 86 9.59 12.94 -15.14
N VAL A 87 10.02 11.87 -14.47
CA VAL A 87 10.17 11.85 -13.00
C VAL A 87 11.40 12.65 -12.56
N LEU A 88 12.48 12.62 -13.36
CA LEU A 88 13.69 13.39 -13.06
C LEU A 88 13.46 14.89 -13.01
N THR A 89 12.54 15.44 -13.80
CA THR A 89 12.22 16.87 -13.80
C THR A 89 11.48 17.30 -12.54
N ARG A 90 10.79 16.39 -11.85
CA ARG A 90 10.05 16.68 -10.61
C ARG A 90 10.76 16.22 -9.33
N THR A 91 11.82 15.42 -9.46
CA THR A 91 12.66 14.99 -8.33
C THR A 91 13.78 16.00 -8.01
N HIS A 92 13.72 17.21 -8.56
CA HIS A 92 14.63 18.30 -8.22
C HIS A 92 14.59 18.55 -6.71
N GLY A 93 15.74 18.38 -6.05
CA GLY A 93 15.92 18.53 -4.61
C GLY A 93 16.02 17.24 -3.81
N MET A 94 15.63 16.07 -4.34
CA MET A 94 15.84 14.79 -3.65
C MET A 94 17.32 14.40 -3.64
N ILE A 95 18.02 14.62 -4.75
CA ILE A 95 19.46 14.43 -4.87
C ILE A 95 20.15 15.70 -4.39
N LEU A 96 20.78 15.62 -3.24
CA LEU A 96 21.51 16.74 -2.62
C LEU A 96 22.87 16.97 -3.24
N SER A 97 23.53 15.90 -3.67
CA SER A 97 24.80 15.96 -4.40
C SER A 97 25.06 14.68 -5.18
N GLN A 98 25.85 14.81 -6.26
CA GLN A 98 26.34 13.71 -7.07
C GLN A 98 27.87 13.83 -7.25
N HIS A 99 28.53 12.68 -7.29
CA HIS A 99 29.97 12.59 -7.53
C HIS A 99 30.29 11.42 -8.43
N ILE A 100 30.90 11.67 -9.57
CA ILE A 100 31.30 10.66 -10.53
C ILE A 100 32.57 9.99 -9.98
N ILE A 101 32.50 8.69 -9.73
CA ILE A 101 33.63 7.90 -9.23
C ILE A 101 34.52 7.46 -10.39
N SER A 102 33.90 7.00 -11.47
CA SER A 102 34.60 6.55 -12.67
C SER A 102 33.68 6.54 -13.88
N THR A 103 34.27 6.72 -15.05
CA THR A 103 33.61 6.53 -16.35
C THR A 103 34.40 5.55 -17.18
N SER A 104 33.71 4.74 -17.98
CA SER A 104 34.32 3.79 -18.95
C SER A 104 33.48 3.71 -20.20
N ARG A 105 34.15 3.50 -21.36
CA ARG A 105 33.47 3.24 -22.63
C ARG A 105 33.25 1.75 -22.80
N THR A 106 32.04 1.39 -23.21
CA THR A 106 31.71 0.00 -23.55
C THR A 106 31.89 -0.26 -25.03
N PRO A 107 32.15 -1.53 -25.46
CA PRO A 107 32.09 -1.90 -26.86
C PRO A 107 30.67 -1.53 -27.39
N GLY A 108 30.61 -0.60 -28.36
CA GLY A 108 29.34 -0.08 -28.89
C GLY A 108 29.07 1.41 -28.62
N SER A 109 30.13 2.18 -28.25
CA SER A 109 30.14 3.65 -28.11
C SER A 109 29.26 4.20 -26.99
N THR A 110 28.76 3.39 -26.05
CA THR A 110 28.08 3.89 -24.87
C THR A 110 29.05 4.12 -23.71
N ILE A 111 28.73 5.07 -22.86
CA ILE A 111 29.48 5.41 -21.64
C ILE A 111 28.77 4.80 -20.44
N LYS A 112 29.54 4.10 -19.59
CA LYS A 112 29.14 3.72 -18.24
C LYS A 112 29.73 4.72 -17.25
N ALA A 113 28.89 5.27 -16.39
CA ALA A 113 29.32 6.13 -15.28
C ALA A 113 28.95 5.48 -13.95
N LYS A 114 29.92 5.34 -13.06
CA LYS A 114 29.69 4.94 -11.67
C LYS A 114 29.61 6.21 -10.84
N VAL A 115 28.44 6.45 -10.23
CA VAL A 115 28.13 7.72 -9.58
C VAL A 115 27.68 7.48 -8.14
N LYS A 116 28.16 8.31 -7.23
CA LYS A 116 27.77 8.36 -5.83
C LYS A 116 26.81 9.51 -5.62
N PHE A 117 25.60 9.21 -5.11
CA PHE A 117 24.57 10.19 -4.82
C PHE A 117 24.35 10.34 -3.32
N LYS A 118 24.06 11.55 -2.86
CA LYS A 118 23.48 11.83 -1.54
C LYS A 118 22.01 12.17 -1.76
N ILE A 119 21.11 11.42 -1.14
CA ILE A 119 19.66 11.54 -1.29
C ILE A 119 19.05 11.93 0.06
N SER A 120 18.19 12.93 0.09
CA SER A 120 17.43 13.30 1.27
C SER A 120 16.25 12.36 1.45
N LYS A 121 16.25 11.59 2.53
CA LYS A 121 15.17 10.66 2.86
C LYS A 121 13.86 11.38 3.14
N LYS A 122 13.91 12.52 3.83
CA LYS A 122 12.73 13.35 4.11
C LYS A 122 12.07 13.86 2.82
N ILE A 123 12.87 14.44 1.91
CA ILE A 123 12.35 14.93 0.63
C ILE A 123 11.81 13.78 -0.21
N LEU A 124 12.46 12.60 -0.16
CA LEU A 124 11.97 11.38 -0.82
C LEU A 124 10.60 10.96 -0.25
N GLU A 125 10.47 10.92 1.07
CA GLU A 125 9.23 10.57 1.76
C GLU A 125 8.09 11.53 1.42
N ASP A 126 8.36 12.83 1.44
CA ASP A 126 7.37 13.88 1.14
C ASP A 126 6.86 13.80 -0.31
N ASN A 127 7.74 13.41 -1.24
CA ASN A 127 7.42 13.37 -2.68
C ASN A 127 7.16 11.97 -3.24
N ILE A 128 7.23 10.91 -2.42
CA ILE A 128 7.02 9.53 -2.89
C ILE A 128 5.64 9.35 -3.51
N TYR A 129 4.64 10.03 -2.98
CA TYR A 129 3.28 10.00 -3.50
C TYR A 129 3.21 10.63 -4.90
N ASP A 130 3.92 11.74 -5.13
CA ASP A 130 3.97 12.40 -6.44
C ASP A 130 4.63 11.49 -7.49
N ILE A 131 5.67 10.75 -7.10
CA ILE A 131 6.32 9.78 -7.98
C ILE A 131 5.33 8.68 -8.39
N ILE A 132 4.55 8.18 -7.44
CA ILE A 132 3.57 7.13 -7.66
C ILE A 132 2.35 7.63 -8.44
N MET A 133 2.06 8.94 -8.37
CA MET A 133 0.98 9.58 -9.12
C MET A 133 1.11 9.42 -10.64
N PHE A 134 2.34 9.24 -11.15
CA PHE A 134 2.59 8.95 -12.57
C PHE A 134 2.39 7.47 -12.94
N MET A 135 2.29 6.60 -11.94
CA MET A 135 2.10 5.18 -12.13
C MET A 135 0.61 4.90 -12.02
N ASN A 136 -0.12 4.83 -13.11
CA ASN A 136 -1.55 4.49 -13.21
C ASN A 136 -2.14 3.95 -11.88
N LYS A 137 -2.60 4.87 -11.01
CA LYS A 137 -2.97 4.59 -9.62
C LYS A 137 -4.14 3.63 -9.51
N PRO A 138 -4.19 2.81 -8.45
CA PRO A 138 -5.38 2.02 -8.19
C PRO A 138 -6.57 2.94 -7.84
N ARG A 139 -7.73 2.56 -8.31
CA ARG A 139 -9.00 3.11 -7.85
C ARG A 139 -9.42 2.37 -6.58
N ILE A 140 -9.62 3.12 -5.49
CA ILE A 140 -9.84 2.57 -4.16
C ILE A 140 -11.30 2.72 -3.76
N MET A 141 -11.94 1.62 -3.38
CA MET A 141 -13.21 1.64 -2.68
C MET A 141 -12.95 1.60 -1.17
N VAL A 142 -13.58 2.49 -0.42
CA VAL A 142 -13.52 2.49 1.05
C VAL A 142 -14.91 2.25 1.59
N VAL A 143 -15.07 1.22 2.41
CA VAL A 143 -16.32 0.87 3.07
C VAL A 143 -16.02 0.27 4.44
N VAL A 144 -16.11 1.10 5.47
CA VAL A 144 -15.85 0.72 6.87
C VAL A 144 -17.08 1.06 7.69
N PRO A 145 -18.01 0.11 7.85
CA PRO A 145 -19.17 0.28 8.73
C PRO A 145 -18.76 0.72 10.13
N GLU A 146 -19.43 1.75 10.64
CA GLU A 146 -19.10 2.35 11.93
C GLU A 146 -20.26 2.30 12.90
N ARG A 147 -19.94 2.02 14.16
CA ARG A 147 -20.86 2.11 15.31
C ARG A 147 -20.33 3.12 16.30
N HIS A 148 -21.16 4.06 16.67
CA HIS A 148 -20.82 5.06 17.67
C HIS A 148 -21.65 4.85 18.92
N ILE A 149 -20.99 4.53 20.04
CA ILE A 149 -21.62 4.19 21.32
C ILE A 149 -22.75 3.14 21.11
N GLY A 150 -22.39 2.06 20.41
CA GLY A 150 -23.29 0.93 20.12
C GLY A 150 -24.30 1.13 18.99
N LYS A 151 -24.44 2.32 18.43
CA LYS A 151 -25.39 2.63 17.35
C LYS A 151 -24.70 2.79 16.00
N PRO A 152 -25.23 2.21 14.91
CA PRO A 152 -24.77 2.50 13.56
C PRO A 152 -24.92 3.98 13.23
N VAL A 153 -23.95 4.56 12.52
CA VAL A 153 -23.97 5.97 12.11
C VAL A 153 -24.01 6.13 10.59
N PRO A 154 -24.78 7.11 10.08
CA PRO A 154 -24.85 7.37 8.63
C PRO A 154 -23.61 8.11 8.10
N ASP A 155 -22.87 8.80 8.96
CA ASP A 155 -21.70 9.64 8.65
C ASP A 155 -20.45 9.15 9.44
N PRO A 156 -19.81 8.06 8.99
CA PRO A 156 -18.70 7.44 9.71
C PRO A 156 -17.46 8.34 9.70
N ALA A 157 -16.97 8.68 10.89
CA ALA A 157 -15.83 9.60 11.07
C ALA A 157 -14.49 8.92 10.71
N GLY A 158 -14.31 7.64 11.04
CA GLY A 158 -13.12 6.86 10.71
C GLY A 158 -12.99 6.61 9.22
N GLU A 159 -14.08 6.17 8.55
CA GLU A 159 -14.10 6.00 7.09
C GLU A 159 -13.81 7.32 6.37
N THR A 160 -14.45 8.42 6.80
CA THR A 160 -14.24 9.74 6.21
C THR A 160 -12.79 10.20 6.34
N ALA A 161 -12.14 9.92 7.48
CA ALA A 161 -10.73 10.22 7.68
C ALA A 161 -9.82 9.43 6.72
N ILE A 162 -10.11 8.14 6.52
CA ILE A 162 -9.38 7.32 5.54
C ILE A 162 -9.53 7.90 4.14
N ILE A 163 -10.76 8.21 3.72
CA ILE A 163 -11.06 8.78 2.41
C ILE A 163 -10.34 10.12 2.21
N HIS A 164 -10.43 11.01 3.20
CA HIS A 164 -9.76 12.31 3.16
C HIS A 164 -8.24 12.16 2.92
N ASN A 165 -7.57 11.31 3.68
CA ASN A 165 -6.13 11.06 3.51
C ASN A 165 -5.79 10.51 2.14
N LEU A 166 -6.61 9.60 1.59
CA LEU A 166 -6.43 9.07 0.24
C LEU A 166 -6.55 10.15 -0.83
N LEU A 167 -7.58 11.00 -0.74
CA LEU A 167 -7.82 12.09 -1.68
C LEU A 167 -6.73 13.16 -1.61
N GLU A 168 -6.29 13.55 -0.41
CA GLU A 168 -5.17 14.49 -0.19
C GLU A 168 -3.86 13.98 -0.84
N LYS A 169 -3.68 12.66 -0.87
CA LYS A 169 -2.55 12.02 -1.55
C LYS A 169 -2.86 11.69 -3.01
N GLY A 170 -4.00 12.15 -3.52
CA GLY A 170 -4.42 12.10 -4.92
C GLY A 170 -4.80 10.71 -5.44
N PHE A 171 -5.18 9.78 -4.60
CA PHE A 171 -5.77 8.52 -5.04
C PHE A 171 -7.16 8.73 -5.65
N TYR A 172 -7.55 7.85 -6.57
CA TYR A 172 -8.92 7.78 -7.04
C TYR A 172 -9.77 6.97 -6.07
N VAL A 173 -10.80 7.60 -5.51
CA VAL A 173 -11.72 6.95 -4.58
C VAL A 173 -13.07 6.78 -5.27
N VAL A 174 -13.70 5.61 -5.07
CA VAL A 174 -15.05 5.31 -5.58
C VAL A 174 -16.06 6.28 -4.94
N ASP A 175 -17.07 6.69 -5.72
CA ASP A 175 -18.11 7.62 -5.25
C ASP A 175 -18.84 7.05 -4.02
N GLN A 176 -18.78 7.82 -2.94
CA GLN A 176 -19.35 7.45 -1.66
C GLN A 176 -20.88 7.35 -1.66
N LYS A 177 -21.57 7.98 -2.60
CA LYS A 177 -23.03 7.81 -2.73
C LYS A 177 -23.39 6.38 -3.10
N GLN A 178 -22.60 5.76 -3.99
CA GLN A 178 -22.78 4.37 -4.38
C GLN A 178 -22.44 3.42 -3.22
N VAL A 179 -21.34 3.69 -2.51
CA VAL A 179 -20.86 2.86 -1.39
C VAL A 179 -21.85 2.89 -0.20
N LYS A 180 -22.47 4.04 0.06
CA LYS A 180 -23.47 4.17 1.15
C LYS A 180 -24.63 3.19 1.01
N ALA A 181 -25.08 2.90 -0.19
CA ALA A 181 -26.19 2.01 -0.45
C ALA A 181 -25.92 0.56 -0.01
N ILE A 182 -24.65 0.14 -0.07
CA ILE A 182 -24.24 -1.24 0.22
C ILE A 182 -23.45 -1.41 1.52
N ARG A 183 -23.19 -0.34 2.27
CA ARG A 183 -22.32 -0.33 3.46
C ARG A 183 -22.62 -1.45 4.45
N TYR A 184 -23.87 -1.76 4.68
CA TYR A 184 -24.31 -2.80 5.62
C TYR A 184 -24.76 -4.09 4.92
N SER A 185 -24.45 -4.25 3.63
CA SER A 185 -24.81 -5.45 2.89
C SER A 185 -24.02 -6.68 3.37
N SER A 186 -24.58 -7.86 3.11
CA SER A 186 -23.87 -9.13 3.38
C SER A 186 -22.57 -9.23 2.58
N MET A 187 -22.53 -8.68 1.37
CA MET A 187 -21.35 -8.69 0.50
C MET A 187 -20.19 -7.92 1.11
N VAL A 188 -20.42 -6.70 1.63
CA VAL A 188 -19.39 -5.92 2.33
C VAL A 188 -18.89 -6.65 3.57
N ARG A 189 -19.80 -7.25 4.35
CA ARG A 189 -19.43 -8.02 5.54
C ARG A 189 -18.60 -9.26 5.19
N LEU A 190 -18.95 -10.00 4.16
CA LEU A 190 -18.19 -11.16 3.69
C LEU A 190 -16.80 -10.75 3.20
N ALA A 191 -16.69 -9.67 2.39
CA ALA A 191 -15.41 -9.14 1.95
C ALA A 191 -14.53 -8.71 3.14
N ALA A 192 -15.12 -8.07 4.17
CA ALA A 192 -14.40 -7.71 5.41
C ALA A 192 -13.91 -8.95 6.18
N GLN A 193 -14.59 -10.09 6.07
CA GLN A 193 -14.16 -11.37 6.65
C GLN A 193 -13.12 -12.10 5.80
N GLY A 194 -12.79 -11.59 4.61
CA GLY A 194 -11.80 -12.17 3.71
C GLY A 194 -12.38 -13.07 2.63
N ASP A 195 -13.70 -13.00 2.38
CA ASP A 195 -14.33 -13.73 1.28
C ASP A 195 -13.88 -13.14 -0.06
N LYS A 196 -13.19 -13.97 -0.84
CA LYS A 196 -12.60 -13.59 -2.12
C LYS A 196 -13.67 -13.23 -3.16
N GLU A 197 -14.72 -14.04 -3.27
CA GLU A 197 -15.77 -13.83 -4.27
C GLU A 197 -16.54 -12.53 -4.00
N ALA A 198 -16.80 -12.23 -2.74
CA ALA A 198 -17.42 -10.98 -2.35
C ALA A 198 -16.55 -9.77 -2.70
N ALA A 199 -15.24 -9.85 -2.47
CA ALA A 199 -14.30 -8.80 -2.84
C ALA A 199 -14.22 -8.61 -4.37
N GLU A 200 -14.16 -9.70 -5.14
CA GLU A 200 -14.17 -9.68 -6.61
C GLU A 200 -15.45 -9.04 -7.17
N ARG A 201 -16.61 -9.40 -6.62
CA ARG A 201 -17.90 -8.81 -7.04
C ARG A 201 -17.97 -7.32 -6.75
N LEU A 202 -17.56 -6.88 -5.54
CA LEU A 202 -17.51 -5.47 -5.20
C LEU A 202 -16.56 -4.71 -6.14
N GLY A 203 -15.39 -5.25 -6.41
CA GLY A 203 -14.43 -4.65 -7.34
C GLY A 203 -14.99 -4.49 -8.75
N ALA A 204 -15.65 -5.52 -9.28
CA ALA A 204 -16.25 -5.50 -10.60
C ALA A 204 -17.42 -4.51 -10.69
N GLU A 205 -18.30 -4.49 -9.68
CA GLU A 205 -19.50 -3.65 -9.66
C GLU A 205 -19.13 -2.16 -9.57
N PHE A 206 -18.16 -1.80 -8.72
CA PHE A 206 -17.76 -0.41 -8.49
C PHE A 206 -16.54 0.04 -9.28
N GLY A 207 -15.94 -0.84 -10.07
CA GLY A 207 -14.73 -0.58 -10.83
C GLY A 207 -13.55 -0.23 -9.93
N ALA A 208 -13.45 -0.89 -8.77
CA ALA A 208 -12.37 -0.68 -7.81
C ALA A 208 -11.26 -1.72 -8.03
N ASP A 209 -10.02 -1.27 -7.92
CA ASP A 209 -8.83 -2.13 -7.98
C ASP A 209 -8.44 -2.63 -6.59
N VAL A 210 -8.66 -1.80 -5.58
CA VAL A 210 -8.41 -2.11 -4.17
C VAL A 210 -9.66 -1.77 -3.35
N ILE A 211 -10.01 -2.65 -2.43
CA ILE A 211 -11.09 -2.44 -1.47
C ILE A 211 -10.49 -2.31 -0.08
N ILE A 212 -10.75 -1.19 0.59
CA ILE A 212 -10.49 -1.02 2.03
C ILE A 212 -11.81 -1.26 2.75
N THR A 213 -11.86 -2.35 3.52
CA THR A 213 -13.06 -2.72 4.28
C THR A 213 -12.69 -3.26 5.66
N GLY A 214 -13.63 -3.15 6.59
CA GLY A 214 -13.41 -3.56 7.97
C GLY A 214 -14.55 -3.13 8.87
N GLU A 215 -14.24 -2.72 10.08
CA GLU A 215 -15.22 -2.18 11.03
C GLU A 215 -14.59 -1.08 11.90
N ALA A 216 -15.43 -0.17 12.37
CA ALA A 216 -15.04 0.86 13.30
C ALA A 216 -16.08 1.01 14.41
N PHE A 217 -15.63 1.28 15.61
CA PHE A 217 -16.53 1.56 16.71
C PHE A 217 -15.90 2.48 17.75
N SER A 218 -16.76 3.18 18.49
CA SER A 218 -16.37 3.93 19.67
C SER A 218 -17.26 3.60 20.87
N GLU A 219 -16.67 3.71 22.03
CA GLU A 219 -17.28 3.44 23.33
C GLU A 219 -17.04 4.62 24.26
N SER A 220 -17.99 4.87 25.16
CA SER A 220 -17.81 5.86 26.23
C SER A 220 -16.77 5.36 27.24
N GLY A 221 -15.83 6.24 27.59
CA GLY A 221 -14.80 5.99 28.59
C GLY A 221 -15.12 6.58 29.98
N GLY A 222 -16.30 7.19 30.11
CA GLY A 222 -16.71 7.88 31.33
C GLY A 222 -16.23 9.35 31.37
N GLU A 223 -16.40 9.97 32.51
CA GLU A 223 -16.03 11.37 32.75
C GLU A 223 -14.66 11.50 33.40
N LEU A 224 -13.88 12.46 32.95
CA LEU A 224 -12.59 12.83 33.50
C LEU A 224 -12.46 14.36 33.55
N MET A 225 -12.32 14.94 34.74
CA MET A 225 -12.14 16.41 34.93
C MET A 225 -13.22 17.25 34.24
N GLY A 226 -14.50 16.83 34.29
CA GLY A 226 -15.62 17.54 33.67
C GLY A 226 -15.75 17.34 32.17
N LEU A 227 -14.92 16.51 31.57
CA LEU A 227 -14.99 16.14 30.15
C LEU A 227 -15.44 14.68 30.01
N GLN A 228 -16.23 14.40 28.99
CA GLN A 228 -16.59 13.05 28.59
C GLN A 228 -15.45 12.44 27.76
N THR A 229 -15.04 11.23 28.09
CA THR A 229 -14.01 10.50 27.36
C THR A 229 -14.63 9.43 26.48
N ALA A 230 -13.95 9.10 25.39
CA ALA A 230 -14.29 7.98 24.54
C ALA A 230 -13.05 7.26 24.03
N ARG A 231 -13.19 5.97 23.77
CA ARG A 231 -12.21 5.13 23.08
C ARG A 231 -12.79 4.72 21.73
N ALA A 232 -11.94 4.66 20.74
CA ALA A 232 -12.33 4.19 19.42
C ALA A 232 -11.31 3.19 18.88
N ARG A 233 -11.79 2.25 18.06
CA ARG A 233 -11.00 1.31 17.28
C ARG A 233 -11.48 1.36 15.85
N VAL A 234 -10.53 1.47 14.92
CA VAL A 234 -10.75 1.31 13.49
C VAL A 234 -9.86 0.17 13.01
N GLU A 235 -10.46 -0.87 12.49
CA GLU A 235 -9.79 -2.03 11.93
C GLU A 235 -10.19 -2.18 10.49
N ALA A 236 -9.21 -2.31 9.58
CA ALA A 236 -9.49 -2.52 8.18
C ALA A 236 -8.43 -3.38 7.49
N ARG A 237 -8.83 -3.92 6.33
CA ARG A 237 -8.01 -4.66 5.40
C ARG A 237 -8.06 -3.96 4.04
N ALA A 238 -6.93 -3.89 3.37
CA ALA A 238 -6.89 -3.55 1.96
C ALA A 238 -6.76 -4.85 1.17
N ILE A 239 -7.62 -5.03 0.19
CA ILE A 239 -7.79 -6.27 -0.56
C ILE A 239 -7.68 -5.94 -2.05
N TRP A 240 -6.88 -6.70 -2.80
CA TRP A 240 -6.93 -6.69 -4.26
C TRP A 240 -8.32 -7.16 -4.71
N ALA A 241 -9.08 -6.29 -5.37
CA ALA A 241 -10.44 -6.60 -5.78
C ALA A 241 -10.53 -7.79 -6.75
N GLY A 242 -9.53 -7.97 -7.60
CA GLY A 242 -9.56 -9.02 -8.59
C GLY A 242 -9.06 -10.39 -8.11
N THR A 243 -8.22 -10.46 -7.06
CA THR A 243 -7.69 -11.74 -6.57
C THR A 243 -8.19 -12.11 -5.18
N GLY A 244 -8.84 -11.16 -4.48
CA GLY A 244 -9.22 -11.31 -3.09
C GLY A 244 -8.02 -11.36 -2.12
N GLU A 245 -6.80 -11.10 -2.62
CA GLU A 245 -5.60 -11.11 -1.80
C GLU A 245 -5.56 -9.94 -0.83
N ILE A 246 -5.31 -10.21 0.45
CA ILE A 246 -5.15 -9.18 1.47
C ILE A 246 -3.73 -8.62 1.36
N ILE A 247 -3.61 -7.34 0.99
CA ILE A 247 -2.33 -6.65 0.82
C ILE A 247 -1.92 -5.83 2.04
N ALA A 248 -2.88 -5.51 2.91
CA ALA A 248 -2.64 -4.87 4.20
C ALA A 248 -3.78 -5.20 5.17
N ALA A 249 -3.45 -5.31 6.44
CA ALA A 249 -4.43 -5.37 7.53
C ALA A 249 -3.81 -4.73 8.77
N ASP A 250 -4.58 -3.89 9.45
CA ASP A 250 -4.16 -3.29 10.72
C ASP A 250 -5.37 -2.77 11.49
N ALA A 251 -5.15 -2.51 12.79
CA ALA A 251 -6.13 -1.96 13.69
C ALA A 251 -5.51 -0.86 14.56
N VAL A 252 -6.13 0.30 14.59
CA VAL A 252 -5.68 1.45 15.37
C VAL A 252 -6.70 1.78 16.44
N GLN A 253 -6.22 1.99 17.67
CA GLN A 253 -7.03 2.44 18.80
C GLN A 253 -6.61 3.85 19.21
N LYS A 254 -7.58 4.72 19.47
CA LYS A 254 -7.37 6.08 19.97
C LYS A 254 -8.36 6.41 21.10
N GLY A 255 -7.92 7.30 21.97
CA GLY A 255 -8.77 7.92 22.98
C GLY A 255 -8.93 9.41 22.69
N SER A 256 -10.04 9.99 23.14
CA SER A 256 -10.27 11.42 23.09
C SER A 256 -11.16 11.86 24.24
N ALA A 257 -11.15 13.15 24.56
CA ALA A 257 -12.03 13.78 25.52
C ALA A 257 -12.69 15.02 24.89
N ASP A 258 -13.95 15.27 25.23
CA ASP A 258 -14.70 16.44 24.81
C ASP A 258 -15.87 16.72 25.76
N LEU A 259 -16.69 17.75 25.47
CA LEU A 259 -17.85 18.10 26.26
C LEU A 259 -18.91 17.00 26.26
N THR A 260 -19.02 16.21 25.19
CA THR A 260 -19.94 15.06 25.10
C THR A 260 -19.20 13.80 24.64
N ALA A 261 -19.68 12.63 25.05
CA ALA A 261 -19.13 11.34 24.66
C ALA A 261 -19.21 11.14 23.13
N GLU A 262 -20.25 11.67 22.48
CA GLU A 262 -20.45 11.61 21.04
C GLU A 262 -19.34 12.34 20.28
N ILE A 263 -19.01 13.57 20.70
CA ILE A 263 -17.96 14.36 20.06
C ILE A 263 -16.60 13.73 20.34
N ALA A 264 -16.35 13.29 21.59
CA ALA A 264 -15.12 12.58 21.96
C ALA A 264 -14.95 11.32 21.10
N GLY A 265 -15.99 10.51 20.93
CA GLY A 265 -15.97 9.30 20.10
C GLY A 265 -15.66 9.57 18.64
N LYS A 266 -16.30 10.57 18.03
CA LYS A 266 -16.03 10.98 16.64
C LYS A 266 -14.59 11.48 16.46
N LYS A 267 -14.04 12.24 17.42
CA LYS A 267 -12.64 12.67 17.39
C LYS A 267 -11.68 11.48 17.47
N ALA A 268 -11.96 10.53 18.38
CA ALA A 268 -11.15 9.33 18.52
C ALA A 268 -11.19 8.47 17.25
N LEU A 269 -12.37 8.26 16.66
CA LEU A 269 -12.56 7.54 15.39
C LEU A 269 -11.81 8.21 14.24
N LYS A 270 -11.93 9.53 14.11
CA LYS A 270 -11.20 10.30 13.10
C LYS A 270 -9.68 10.12 13.25
N SER A 271 -9.17 10.27 14.47
CA SER A 271 -7.74 10.13 14.75
C SER A 271 -7.22 8.72 14.46
N ALA A 272 -8.02 7.69 14.76
CA ALA A 272 -7.69 6.30 14.44
C ALA A 272 -7.69 6.07 12.91
N GLY A 273 -8.69 6.61 12.21
CA GLY A 273 -8.77 6.55 10.74
C GLY A 273 -7.62 7.25 10.03
N ASP A 274 -7.20 8.44 10.52
CA ASP A 274 -6.06 9.18 9.98
C ASP A 274 -4.75 8.38 10.09
N GLU A 275 -4.53 7.68 11.21
CA GLU A 275 -3.33 6.86 11.40
C GLU A 275 -3.38 5.59 10.56
N LEU A 276 -4.53 4.90 10.56
CA LEU A 276 -4.72 3.69 9.76
C LEU A 276 -4.55 3.98 8.26
N ALA A 277 -5.05 5.11 7.78
CA ALA A 277 -4.92 5.53 6.40
C ALA A 277 -3.45 5.61 5.95
N LYS A 278 -2.57 6.17 6.78
CA LYS A 278 -1.14 6.29 6.48
C LYS A 278 -0.49 4.91 6.30
N TYR A 279 -0.82 3.97 7.17
CA TYR A 279 -0.34 2.61 7.06
C TYR A 279 -0.86 1.93 5.79
N MET A 280 -2.18 2.01 5.55
CA MET A 280 -2.82 1.39 4.37
C MET A 280 -2.24 1.95 3.07
N MET A 281 -2.12 3.26 2.93
CA MET A 281 -1.51 3.89 1.75
C MET A 281 -0.11 3.38 1.49
N LYS A 282 0.75 3.33 2.50
CA LYS A 282 2.12 2.82 2.36
C LYS A 282 2.13 1.40 1.84
N LYS A 283 1.25 0.52 2.35
CA LYS A 283 1.17 -0.88 1.94
C LYS A 283 0.57 -1.05 0.55
N ILE A 284 -0.51 -0.33 0.24
CA ILE A 284 -1.13 -0.33 -1.10
C ILE A 284 -0.10 0.09 -2.15
N ILE A 285 0.64 1.17 -1.90
CA ILE A 285 1.66 1.66 -2.81
C ILE A 285 2.78 0.64 -3.00
N ALA A 286 3.30 0.06 -1.91
CA ALA A 286 4.36 -0.94 -1.99
C ALA A 286 3.97 -2.14 -2.85
N ASN A 287 2.75 -2.65 -2.64
CA ASN A 287 2.23 -3.77 -3.43
C ASN A 287 1.95 -3.36 -4.88
N TRP A 288 1.39 -2.15 -5.10
CA TRP A 288 1.14 -1.64 -6.45
C TRP A 288 2.42 -1.51 -7.26
N VAL A 289 3.44 -0.88 -6.69
CA VAL A 289 4.76 -0.74 -7.33
C VAL A 289 5.36 -2.11 -7.65
N THR A 290 5.30 -3.04 -6.70
CA THR A 290 5.78 -4.41 -6.88
C THR A 290 5.02 -5.13 -8.01
N ALA A 291 3.70 -4.97 -8.06
CA ALA A 291 2.86 -5.57 -9.09
C ALA A 291 3.15 -4.98 -10.49
N VAL A 292 3.36 -3.67 -10.58
CA VAL A 292 3.70 -3.01 -11.86
C VAL A 292 5.10 -3.41 -12.35
N ASP A 293 6.07 -3.58 -11.44
CA ASP A 293 7.46 -3.91 -11.79
C ASP A 293 7.68 -5.41 -12.03
N ASN A 294 7.18 -6.26 -11.12
CA ASN A 294 7.34 -7.71 -11.23
C ASN A 294 6.32 -8.34 -12.19
N GLY A 295 5.34 -7.59 -12.60
CA GLY A 295 4.19 -8.04 -13.35
C GLY A 295 2.99 -8.30 -12.42
N MET A 296 1.82 -7.99 -12.94
CA MET A 296 0.54 -8.28 -12.29
C MET A 296 0.11 -9.70 -12.65
N ASN A 297 -0.41 -10.42 -11.67
CA ASN A 297 -1.06 -11.69 -11.93
C ASN A 297 -2.45 -11.42 -12.49
N CYS A 298 -2.68 -11.92 -13.70
CA CYS A 298 -3.98 -11.90 -14.36
C CYS A 298 -4.48 -13.34 -14.53
N GLN A 299 -5.60 -13.67 -13.92
CA GLN A 299 -6.24 -14.96 -14.12
C GLN A 299 -7.06 -14.93 -15.41
N LEU A 300 -6.80 -15.83 -16.34
CA LEU A 300 -7.58 -15.99 -17.55
C LEU A 300 -8.51 -17.18 -17.38
N LEU A 301 -9.81 -16.92 -17.44
CA LEU A 301 -10.86 -17.93 -17.58
C LEU A 301 -11.12 -18.14 -19.07
N ILE A 302 -10.84 -19.32 -19.54
CA ILE A 302 -10.97 -19.68 -20.95
C ILE A 302 -12.10 -20.69 -21.10
N THR A 303 -12.99 -20.44 -22.06
CA THR A 303 -14.10 -21.34 -22.35
C THR A 303 -14.16 -21.65 -23.85
N GLY A 304 -14.55 -22.85 -24.21
CA GLY A 304 -14.82 -23.25 -25.61
C GLY A 304 -13.66 -23.92 -26.36
N ILE A 305 -12.46 -24.02 -25.77
CA ILE A 305 -11.38 -24.85 -26.34
C ILE A 305 -11.64 -26.31 -25.97
N LYS A 306 -11.93 -27.16 -26.94
CA LYS A 306 -12.30 -28.56 -26.71
C LYS A 306 -11.10 -29.52 -26.72
N ASN A 307 -10.04 -29.17 -27.45
CA ASN A 307 -8.86 -30.01 -27.66
C ASN A 307 -7.71 -29.52 -26.79
N ILE A 308 -7.00 -30.46 -26.14
CA ILE A 308 -5.84 -30.18 -25.30
C ILE A 308 -4.67 -29.63 -26.13
N ASP A 309 -4.51 -30.07 -27.35
CA ASP A 309 -3.41 -29.57 -28.21
C ASP A 309 -3.62 -28.09 -28.57
N ASP A 310 -4.86 -27.70 -28.92
CA ASP A 310 -5.23 -26.31 -29.17
C ASP A 310 -5.02 -25.43 -27.91
N TYR A 311 -5.29 -26.01 -26.73
CA TYR A 311 -5.00 -25.37 -25.45
C TYR A 311 -3.49 -25.13 -25.27
N HIS A 312 -2.65 -26.11 -25.56
CA HIS A 312 -1.20 -25.94 -25.49
C HIS A 312 -0.67 -24.91 -26.49
N VAL A 313 -1.23 -24.87 -27.70
CA VAL A 313 -0.90 -23.83 -28.68
C VAL A 313 -1.27 -22.45 -28.16
N PHE A 314 -2.43 -22.31 -27.50
CA PHE A 314 -2.83 -21.05 -26.87
C PHE A 314 -1.87 -20.63 -25.74
N ILE A 315 -1.51 -21.57 -24.85
CA ILE A 315 -0.54 -21.30 -23.77
C ILE A 315 0.81 -20.85 -24.34
N ALA A 316 1.31 -21.51 -25.37
CA ALA A 316 2.56 -21.13 -26.03
C ALA A 316 2.46 -19.71 -26.65
N ALA A 317 1.34 -19.38 -27.28
CA ALA A 317 1.09 -18.05 -27.83
C ALA A 317 1.06 -16.97 -26.72
N ILE A 318 0.43 -17.24 -25.57
CA ILE A 318 0.44 -16.30 -24.43
C ILE A 318 1.87 -16.13 -23.89
N LYS A 319 2.63 -17.20 -23.73
CA LYS A 319 4.03 -17.15 -23.25
C LYS A 319 4.92 -16.31 -24.16
N SER A 320 4.63 -16.25 -25.45
CA SER A 320 5.41 -15.49 -26.44
C SER A 320 5.07 -13.99 -26.47
N LEU A 321 4.00 -13.55 -25.77
CA LEU A 321 3.59 -12.15 -25.80
C LEU A 321 4.62 -11.24 -25.11
N PRO A 322 4.94 -10.07 -25.69
CA PRO A 322 5.82 -9.11 -25.05
C PRO A 322 5.29 -8.67 -23.67
N GLY A 323 6.14 -8.79 -22.64
CA GLY A 323 5.80 -8.42 -21.27
C GLY A 323 5.10 -9.51 -20.47
N VAL A 324 4.79 -10.68 -21.03
CA VAL A 324 4.43 -11.86 -20.27
C VAL A 324 5.70 -12.47 -19.70
N ARG A 325 5.73 -12.68 -18.38
CA ARG A 325 6.86 -13.30 -17.68
C ARG A 325 6.63 -14.77 -17.43
N GLU A 326 5.45 -15.09 -16.91
CA GLU A 326 5.12 -16.45 -16.49
C GLU A 326 3.68 -16.78 -16.85
N VAL A 327 3.45 -18.05 -17.16
CA VAL A 327 2.11 -18.60 -17.43
C VAL A 327 2.00 -19.93 -16.72
N TYR A 328 1.09 -20.02 -15.77
CA TYR A 328 0.79 -21.22 -15.01
C TYR A 328 -0.59 -21.77 -15.39
N SER A 329 -0.62 -23.00 -15.89
CA SER A 329 -1.87 -23.73 -16.10
C SER A 329 -2.40 -24.23 -14.76
N ARG A 330 -3.59 -23.80 -14.34
CA ARG A 330 -4.22 -24.23 -13.09
C ARG A 330 -5.14 -25.42 -13.32
N SER A 331 -5.93 -25.35 -14.37
CA SER A 331 -6.85 -26.43 -14.72
C SER A 331 -7.24 -26.40 -16.18
N PHE A 332 -7.51 -27.56 -16.76
CA PHE A 332 -8.18 -27.73 -18.05
C PHE A 332 -9.14 -28.92 -17.96
N SER A 333 -10.43 -28.67 -18.09
CA SER A 333 -11.45 -29.72 -18.04
C SER A 333 -12.69 -29.30 -18.82
N LYS A 334 -13.21 -30.23 -19.62
CA LYS A 334 -14.47 -30.04 -20.36
C LYS A 334 -14.56 -28.73 -21.16
N GLY A 335 -13.45 -28.30 -21.75
CA GLY A 335 -13.38 -27.08 -22.54
C GLY A 335 -13.33 -25.78 -21.73
N ILE A 336 -13.14 -25.89 -20.43
CA ILE A 336 -12.88 -24.75 -19.49
C ILE A 336 -11.47 -24.87 -18.98
N ALA A 337 -10.72 -23.77 -19.07
CA ALA A 337 -9.38 -23.67 -18.49
C ALA A 337 -9.24 -22.43 -17.61
N LYS A 338 -8.43 -22.57 -16.56
CA LYS A 338 -7.95 -21.45 -15.74
C LYS A 338 -6.43 -21.41 -15.85
N ILE A 339 -5.90 -20.24 -16.20
CA ILE A 339 -4.47 -19.98 -16.25
C ILE A 339 -4.16 -18.69 -15.54
N ASP A 340 -3.05 -18.65 -14.83
CA ASP A 340 -2.50 -17.44 -14.26
C ASP A 340 -1.37 -16.93 -15.16
N VAL A 341 -1.43 -15.66 -15.50
CA VAL A 341 -0.45 -14.99 -16.36
C VAL A 341 0.16 -13.82 -15.59
N THR A 342 1.46 -13.88 -15.37
CA THR A 342 2.20 -12.73 -14.85
C THR A 342 2.63 -11.84 -16.01
N VAL A 343 2.08 -10.62 -16.07
CA VAL A 343 2.30 -9.67 -17.17
C VAL A 343 2.79 -8.32 -16.66
N ILE A 344 3.81 -7.78 -17.31
CA ILE A 344 4.25 -6.39 -17.10
C ILE A 344 3.21 -5.44 -17.70
N GLY A 345 2.62 -4.60 -16.88
CA GLY A 345 1.53 -3.69 -17.24
C GLY A 345 0.18 -4.16 -16.72
N THR A 346 -0.88 -3.72 -17.36
CA THR A 346 -2.26 -3.98 -16.94
C THR A 346 -2.90 -5.14 -17.71
N SER A 347 -3.95 -5.73 -17.16
CA SER A 347 -4.78 -6.74 -17.85
C SER A 347 -5.39 -6.21 -19.14
N GLN A 348 -5.75 -4.91 -19.19
CA GLN A 348 -6.22 -4.27 -20.44
C GLN A 348 -5.14 -4.29 -21.52
N LEU A 349 -3.88 -4.01 -21.16
CA LEU A 349 -2.78 -4.10 -22.11
C LEU A 349 -2.54 -5.54 -22.55
N LEU A 350 -2.67 -6.51 -21.63
CA LEU A 350 -2.63 -7.93 -21.98
C LEU A 350 -3.76 -8.31 -22.95
N ALA A 351 -4.99 -7.83 -22.70
CA ALA A 351 -6.13 -8.07 -23.58
C ALA A 351 -5.88 -7.54 -25.01
N GLN A 352 -5.33 -6.33 -25.14
CA GLN A 352 -4.96 -5.76 -26.43
C GLN A 352 -3.89 -6.60 -27.15
N LYS A 353 -2.87 -7.06 -26.41
CA LYS A 353 -1.83 -7.93 -26.96
C LYS A 353 -2.39 -9.28 -27.39
N ILE A 354 -3.27 -9.89 -26.59
CA ILE A 354 -3.95 -11.14 -26.95
C ILE A 354 -4.73 -10.95 -28.24
N ARG A 355 -5.57 -9.92 -28.35
CA ARG A 355 -6.34 -9.64 -29.58
C ARG A 355 -5.45 -9.44 -30.80
N ARG A 356 -4.31 -8.77 -30.64
CA ARG A 356 -3.44 -8.41 -31.75
C ARG A 356 -2.55 -9.57 -32.22
N PHE A 357 -2.00 -10.34 -31.29
CA PHE A 357 -0.92 -11.28 -31.58
C PHE A 357 -1.32 -12.75 -31.48
N VAL A 358 -2.35 -13.09 -30.69
CA VAL A 358 -2.79 -14.49 -30.54
C VAL A 358 -3.74 -14.85 -31.67
N LYS A 359 -3.36 -15.85 -32.48
CA LYS A 359 -4.19 -16.40 -33.55
C LYS A 359 -4.19 -17.91 -33.43
N LEU A 360 -5.36 -18.48 -33.32
CA LEU A 360 -5.56 -19.93 -33.35
C LEU A 360 -6.22 -20.33 -34.70
N ARG A 361 -5.66 -21.36 -35.33
CA ARG A 361 -6.08 -21.79 -36.67
C ARG A 361 -7.56 -22.18 -36.72
N ASN A 362 -8.04 -22.87 -35.68
CA ASN A 362 -9.36 -23.48 -35.62
C ASN A 362 -10.38 -22.69 -34.80
N TYR A 363 -9.99 -21.56 -34.21
CA TYR A 363 -10.86 -20.82 -33.30
C TYR A 363 -10.83 -19.32 -33.59
N ALA A 364 -11.98 -18.69 -33.43
CA ALA A 364 -12.13 -17.30 -33.12
C ALA A 364 -12.30 -17.17 -31.59
N PHE A 365 -11.96 -16.04 -31.00
CA PHE A 365 -12.22 -15.78 -29.60
C PHE A 365 -12.63 -14.33 -29.35
N ASP A 366 -13.45 -14.16 -28.35
CA ASP A 366 -13.85 -12.87 -27.81
C ASP A 366 -13.39 -12.74 -26.37
N ILE A 367 -13.01 -11.52 -26.01
CA ILE A 367 -12.71 -11.16 -24.63
C ILE A 367 -13.98 -10.52 -24.08
N THR A 368 -14.68 -11.24 -23.21
CA THR A 368 -16.00 -10.88 -22.69
C THR A 368 -15.96 -10.11 -21.38
N ASN A 369 -14.87 -10.27 -20.63
CA ASN A 369 -14.65 -9.52 -19.38
C ASN A 369 -13.15 -9.20 -19.24
N VAL A 370 -12.83 -8.00 -18.78
CA VAL A 370 -11.47 -7.60 -18.40
C VAL A 370 -11.58 -6.77 -17.12
N SER A 371 -11.16 -7.33 -16.02
CA SER A 371 -10.91 -6.61 -14.78
C SER A 371 -9.40 -6.41 -14.59
N MET A 372 -9.00 -5.87 -13.48
CA MET A 372 -7.58 -5.63 -13.21
C MET A 372 -6.76 -6.92 -13.14
N SER A 373 -7.33 -8.00 -12.63
CA SER A 373 -6.63 -9.27 -12.39
C SER A 373 -7.32 -10.47 -12.98
N GLU A 374 -8.45 -10.28 -13.68
CA GLU A 374 -9.17 -11.34 -14.35
C GLU A 374 -9.51 -10.96 -15.78
N MET A 375 -9.53 -11.97 -16.62
CA MET A 375 -9.98 -11.85 -18.02
C MET A 375 -10.71 -13.11 -18.43
N THR A 376 -11.87 -12.95 -19.07
CA THR A 376 -12.62 -14.07 -19.63
C THR A 376 -12.49 -14.08 -21.15
N LEU A 377 -12.06 -15.23 -21.68
CA LEU A 377 -11.96 -15.48 -23.10
C LEU A 377 -12.95 -16.60 -23.50
N LYS A 378 -13.79 -16.29 -24.47
CA LYS A 378 -14.72 -17.26 -25.04
C LYS A 378 -14.27 -17.66 -26.45
N PHE A 379 -13.93 -18.91 -26.64
CA PHE A 379 -13.49 -19.45 -27.89
C PHE A 379 -14.67 -20.07 -28.64
N THR A 380 -14.75 -19.78 -29.94
CA THR A 380 -15.75 -20.35 -30.87
C THR A 380 -14.99 -21.00 -32.00
N ARG A 381 -15.33 -22.27 -32.30
CA ARG A 381 -14.73 -23.00 -33.41
C ARG A 381 -15.16 -22.33 -34.73
N ARG A 382 -14.21 -22.14 -35.62
CA ARG A 382 -14.45 -21.64 -36.98
C ARG A 382 -15.06 -22.71 -37.86
#